data_e9e9ffd48b0024343ae28f3f046ae4d3
#
_entry.id   e9e9ffd48b0024343ae28f3f046ae4d3
#
_cell.length_a   1.000
_cell.length_b   1.000
_cell.length_c   1.000
_cell.angle_alpha   90.00
_cell.angle_beta   90.00
_cell.angle_gamma   90.00
#
_symmetry.space_group_name_H-M   'P 1'
#
loop_
_entity.id
_entity.type
_entity.pdbx_description
1 polymer ?
#
loop_
_entity_poly.entity_id
_entity_poly.type
_entity_poly.pdbx_seq_one_letter_code
_entity_poly.pdbx_strand_id
1 'polypeptide(L)'
;TIERIGPCVSRISVEGIEDLRAIKRRKIVDRAKELLMESFDEVGLSTNEILAEVREASRVVKITAIGDERLPAGPTVLESDAIIILEGRADVLNLLRCGIKNTVAVEGTKVPEIVAELSRKKNTTVFVDGDRGGDLILKELLQVADVDFVAFSPRGRSVEDMTRKEIIKSLRNKVPADVVRAQVAKNEP
;
A
#
# COMPACT_ATOMS: atom_id res chain seq x y z
N THR A 1 -6.52 36.11 15.29
CA THR A 1 -6.21 37.30 14.46
C THR A 1 -4.76 37.65 14.67
N ILE A 2 -3.99 37.84 13.61
CA ILE A 2 -2.59 38.29 13.68
C ILE A 2 -2.62 39.80 13.44
N GLU A 3 -2.20 40.56 14.45
CA GLU A 3 -2.32 42.02 14.44
C GLU A 3 -1.00 42.73 14.05
N ARG A 4 0.11 41.97 13.98
CA ARG A 4 1.42 42.54 13.67
C ARG A 4 2.34 41.58 12.94
N ILE A 5 2.98 42.03 11.89
CA ILE A 5 4.05 41.31 11.15
C ILE A 5 5.26 42.23 11.12
N GLY A 6 6.28 41.95 11.95
CA GLY A 6 7.45 42.81 12.11
C GLY A 6 7.04 44.23 12.59
N PRO A 7 7.52 45.31 11.93
CA PRO A 7 7.18 46.69 12.30
C PRO A 7 5.80 47.12 11.81
N CYS A 8 5.13 46.34 10.95
CA CYS A 8 3.87 46.70 10.32
C CYS A 8 2.66 46.22 11.10
N VAL A 9 1.64 47.07 11.22
CA VAL A 9 0.32 46.65 11.70
C VAL A 9 -0.41 45.92 10.58
N SER A 10 -0.90 44.73 10.84
CA SER A 10 -1.62 43.92 9.88
C SER A 10 -2.89 43.36 10.48
N ARG A 11 -3.92 43.19 9.67
CA ARG A 11 -5.14 42.46 10.06
C ARG A 11 -5.28 41.27 9.14
N ILE A 12 -5.11 40.07 9.70
CA ILE A 12 -5.23 38.80 8.97
C ILE A 12 -6.43 38.06 9.54
N SER A 13 -7.38 37.71 8.67
CA SER A 13 -8.50 36.85 8.98
C SER A 13 -8.45 35.60 8.09
N VAL A 14 -8.84 34.47 8.65
CA VAL A 14 -9.01 33.23 7.88
C VAL A 14 -10.43 33.24 7.30
N GLU A 15 -10.53 33.31 5.97
CA GLU A 15 -11.82 33.31 5.26
C GLU A 15 -12.32 31.88 4.96
N GLY A 16 -11.41 30.90 4.95
CA GLY A 16 -11.77 29.51 4.69
C GLY A 16 -10.60 28.57 4.91
N ILE A 17 -10.92 27.34 5.18
CA ILE A 17 -9.96 26.21 5.22
C ILE A 17 -10.40 25.20 4.20
N GLU A 18 -9.57 24.93 3.20
CA GLU A 18 -9.86 23.98 2.14
C GLU A 18 -8.78 22.90 2.09
N ASP A 19 -9.19 21.66 1.79
CA ASP A 19 -8.26 20.57 1.57
C ASP A 19 -7.62 20.70 0.17
N LEU A 20 -6.33 21.02 0.16
CA LEU A 20 -5.55 21.16 -1.08
C LEU A 20 -5.59 19.90 -1.95
N ARG A 21 -5.73 18.72 -1.35
CA ARG A 21 -5.83 17.45 -2.07
C ARG A 21 -7.18 17.35 -2.78
N ALA A 22 -8.26 17.81 -2.14
CA ALA A 22 -9.60 17.85 -2.75
C ALA A 22 -9.62 18.83 -3.92
N ILE A 23 -9.01 20.01 -3.78
CA ILE A 23 -8.91 21.00 -4.84
C ILE A 23 -8.11 20.45 -6.04
N LYS A 24 -6.94 19.84 -5.77
CA LYS A 24 -6.12 19.24 -6.83
C LYS A 24 -6.87 18.12 -7.57
N ARG A 25 -7.59 17.25 -6.84
CA ARG A 25 -8.40 16.19 -7.44
C ARG A 25 -9.50 16.77 -8.34
N ARG A 26 -10.22 17.80 -7.87
CA ARG A 26 -11.26 18.46 -8.66
C ARG A 26 -10.69 19.04 -9.96
N LYS A 27 -9.56 19.77 -9.88
CA LYS A 27 -8.88 20.31 -11.07
C LYS A 27 -8.47 19.23 -12.09
N ILE A 28 -7.99 18.07 -11.60
CA ILE A 28 -7.64 16.93 -12.47
C ILE A 28 -8.88 16.37 -13.16
N VAL A 29 -9.97 16.20 -12.43
CA VAL A 29 -11.24 15.70 -12.98
C VAL A 29 -11.81 16.67 -14.00
N ASP A 30 -11.80 17.97 -13.70
CA ASP A 30 -12.32 18.99 -14.61
C ASP A 30 -11.47 19.07 -15.89
N ARG A 31 -10.14 19.01 -15.78
CA ARG A 31 -9.27 18.96 -16.95
C ARG A 31 -9.42 17.67 -17.77
N ALA A 32 -9.64 16.54 -17.11
CA ALA A 32 -9.94 15.29 -17.81
C ALA A 32 -11.26 15.37 -18.60
N LYS A 33 -12.28 16.02 -18.03
CA LYS A 33 -13.56 16.26 -18.73
C LYS A 33 -13.38 17.17 -19.95
N GLU A 34 -12.60 18.25 -19.81
CA GLU A 34 -12.29 19.15 -20.93
C GLU A 34 -11.60 18.40 -22.06
N LEU A 35 -10.52 17.64 -21.75
CA LEU A 35 -9.80 16.86 -22.74
C LEU A 35 -10.70 15.79 -23.41
N LEU A 36 -11.59 15.16 -22.67
CA LEU A 36 -12.57 14.23 -23.24
C LEU A 36 -13.52 14.93 -24.20
N MET A 37 -13.98 16.15 -23.89
CA MET A 37 -14.84 16.93 -24.77
C MET A 37 -14.11 17.41 -26.04
N GLU A 38 -12.86 17.82 -25.91
CA GLU A 38 -12.02 18.23 -27.05
C GLU A 38 -11.67 17.05 -27.97
N SER A 39 -11.52 15.84 -27.42
CA SER A 39 -11.16 14.63 -28.18
C SER A 39 -12.34 13.93 -28.87
N PHE A 40 -13.57 14.38 -28.65
CA PHE A 40 -14.77 13.76 -29.21
C PHE A 40 -14.84 13.81 -30.75
N ASP A 41 -14.09 14.72 -31.36
CA ASP A 41 -14.11 14.92 -32.83
C ASP A 41 -13.06 14.09 -33.58
N GLU A 42 -12.05 13.50 -32.94
CA GLU A 42 -10.91 12.92 -33.65
C GLU A 42 -10.66 11.40 -33.47
N VAL A 43 -11.19 10.74 -32.44
CA VAL A 43 -10.83 9.34 -32.18
C VAL A 43 -12.06 8.49 -31.88
N GLY A 44 -12.35 7.52 -32.73
CA GLY A 44 -13.48 6.58 -32.65
C GLY A 44 -13.45 5.57 -31.49
N LEU A 45 -12.89 5.92 -30.34
CA LEU A 45 -12.98 5.14 -29.11
C LEU A 45 -14.29 5.45 -28.42
N SER A 46 -15.05 4.41 -28.07
CA SER A 46 -16.32 4.61 -27.38
C SER A 46 -16.10 5.27 -26.02
N THR A 47 -16.91 6.28 -25.71
CA THR A 47 -16.90 6.97 -24.41
C THR A 47 -16.92 6.01 -23.21
N ASN A 48 -17.51 4.83 -23.38
CA ASN A 48 -17.60 3.80 -22.36
C ASN A 48 -16.26 3.12 -22.07
N GLU A 49 -15.41 2.94 -23.08
CA GLU A 49 -14.08 2.35 -22.90
C GLU A 49 -13.15 3.31 -22.17
N ILE A 50 -13.14 4.59 -22.57
CA ILE A 50 -12.37 5.64 -21.88
C ILE A 50 -12.85 5.84 -20.45
N LEU A 51 -14.17 5.87 -20.22
CA LEU A 51 -14.74 5.95 -18.86
C LEU A 51 -14.44 4.72 -18.02
N ALA A 52 -14.38 3.52 -18.63
CA ALA A 52 -13.98 2.31 -17.93
C ALA A 52 -12.50 2.35 -17.54
N GLU A 53 -11.64 2.84 -18.41
CA GLU A 53 -10.21 2.98 -18.17
C GLU A 53 -9.91 4.07 -17.11
N VAL A 54 -10.59 5.22 -17.19
CA VAL A 54 -10.50 6.28 -16.16
C VAL A 54 -11.09 5.81 -14.82
N ARG A 55 -12.18 5.05 -14.82
CA ARG A 55 -12.74 4.44 -13.60
C ARG A 55 -11.80 3.38 -13.02
N GLU A 56 -11.17 2.58 -13.84
CA GLU A 56 -10.18 1.58 -13.39
C GLU A 56 -8.91 2.28 -12.84
N ALA A 57 -8.41 3.31 -13.51
CA ALA A 57 -7.29 4.14 -13.05
C ALA A 57 -7.65 4.98 -11.80
N SER A 58 -8.90 5.40 -11.66
CA SER A 58 -9.42 6.18 -10.53
C SER A 58 -10.07 5.32 -9.45
N ARG A 59 -10.05 3.99 -9.56
CA ARG A 59 -10.47 3.13 -8.45
C ARG A 59 -9.68 3.53 -7.23
N VAL A 60 -10.35 4.31 -6.38
CA VAL A 60 -9.83 4.68 -5.07
C VAL A 60 -9.64 3.37 -4.33
N VAL A 61 -8.40 2.94 -4.29
CA VAL A 61 -7.98 1.76 -3.56
C VAL A 61 -8.28 2.03 -2.09
N LYS A 62 -9.43 1.56 -1.63
CA LYS A 62 -9.83 1.74 -0.24
C LYS A 62 -8.98 0.82 0.62
N ILE A 63 -7.99 1.42 1.27
CA ILE A 63 -7.34 0.79 2.40
C ILE A 63 -8.37 0.70 3.53
N THR A 64 -8.47 -0.45 4.15
CA THR A 64 -9.28 -0.68 5.34
C THR A 64 -8.41 -0.70 6.58
N ALA A 65 -9.01 -0.77 7.74
CA ALA A 65 -8.31 -0.94 9.01
C ALA A 65 -8.86 -2.19 9.70
N ILE A 66 -7.97 -3.05 10.21
CA ILE A 66 -8.33 -4.26 10.93
C ILE A 66 -7.69 -4.30 12.33
N GLY A 67 -8.33 -5.03 13.23
CA GLY A 67 -7.90 -5.16 14.62
C GLY A 67 -8.04 -3.88 15.43
N ASP A 68 -7.77 -3.99 16.73
CA ASP A 68 -7.87 -2.87 17.68
C ASP A 68 -6.80 -1.79 17.38
N GLU A 69 -5.66 -2.20 16.88
CA GLU A 69 -4.55 -1.32 16.48
C GLU A 69 -4.81 -0.62 15.14
N ARG A 70 -5.94 -0.92 14.45
CA ARG A 70 -6.36 -0.32 13.18
C ARG A 70 -5.32 -0.48 12.07
N LEU A 71 -4.74 -1.65 11.96
CA LEU A 71 -3.69 -1.94 10.97
C LEU A 71 -4.18 -1.70 9.54
N PRO A 72 -3.36 -1.06 8.70
CA PRO A 72 -3.68 -0.87 7.31
C PRO A 72 -3.82 -2.20 6.58
N ALA A 73 -4.95 -2.41 5.92
CA ALA A 73 -5.23 -3.67 5.24
C ALA A 73 -6.00 -3.45 3.94
N GLY A 74 -5.92 -4.43 3.07
CA GLY A 74 -6.75 -4.51 1.89
C GLY A 74 -8.16 -5.02 2.21
N PRO A 75 -9.16 -4.68 1.38
CA PRO A 75 -10.56 -4.93 1.67
C PRO A 75 -10.95 -6.41 1.76
N THR A 76 -10.15 -7.31 1.22
CA THR A 76 -10.47 -8.74 1.21
C THR A 76 -9.60 -9.58 2.16
N VAL A 77 -8.81 -8.95 3.02
CA VAL A 77 -7.87 -9.66 3.91
C VAL A 77 -8.57 -10.64 4.86
N LEU A 78 -9.77 -10.31 5.32
CA LEU A 78 -10.54 -11.17 6.22
C LEU A 78 -11.25 -12.32 5.50
N GLU A 79 -11.64 -12.11 4.24
CA GLU A 79 -12.43 -13.06 3.44
C GLU A 79 -11.57 -14.06 2.65
N SER A 80 -10.34 -13.64 2.29
CA SER A 80 -9.44 -14.46 1.45
C SER A 80 -8.83 -15.62 2.23
N ASP A 81 -8.63 -16.78 1.58
CA ASP A 81 -7.92 -17.93 2.14
C ASP A 81 -6.40 -17.73 2.22
N ALA A 82 -5.89 -16.72 1.56
CA ALA A 82 -4.47 -16.35 1.58
C ALA A 82 -4.30 -14.88 1.89
N ILE A 83 -3.23 -14.54 2.62
CA ILE A 83 -2.89 -13.16 2.96
C ILE A 83 -1.42 -12.84 2.63
N ILE A 84 -1.17 -11.56 2.39
CA ILE A 84 0.19 -11.03 2.23
C ILE A 84 0.44 -10.04 3.37
N ILE A 85 1.42 -10.35 4.20
CA ILE A 85 1.88 -9.48 5.28
C ILE A 85 2.99 -8.58 4.74
N LEU A 86 2.86 -7.30 5.01
CA LEU A 86 3.73 -6.22 4.55
C LEU A 86 4.26 -5.42 5.74
N GLU A 87 5.29 -4.63 5.49
CA GLU A 87 5.90 -3.79 6.52
C GLU A 87 5.02 -2.60 6.88
N GLY A 88 4.63 -1.80 5.89
CA GLY A 88 3.97 -0.53 6.11
C GLY A 88 2.73 -0.27 5.26
N ARG A 89 2.05 0.82 5.61
CA ARG A 89 0.86 1.31 4.90
C ARG A 89 1.11 1.62 3.43
N ALA A 90 2.30 2.15 3.10
CA ALA A 90 2.66 2.51 1.73
C ALA A 90 2.73 1.27 0.83
N ASP A 91 3.26 0.16 1.35
CA ASP A 91 3.32 -1.13 0.65
C ASP A 91 1.93 -1.67 0.36
N VAL A 92 1.04 -1.64 1.37
CA VAL A 92 -0.36 -2.02 1.20
C VAL A 92 -1.00 -1.21 0.07
N LEU A 93 -0.81 0.12 0.06
CA LEU A 93 -1.34 0.98 -0.99
C LEU A 93 -0.78 0.62 -2.37
N ASN A 94 0.51 0.29 -2.46
CA ASN A 94 1.12 -0.08 -3.74
C ASN A 94 0.59 -1.43 -4.25
N LEU A 95 0.48 -2.45 -3.40
CA LEU A 95 -0.09 -3.74 -3.78
C LEU A 95 -1.56 -3.60 -4.20
N LEU A 96 -2.33 -2.80 -3.48
CA LEU A 96 -3.71 -2.52 -3.82
C LEU A 96 -3.86 -1.85 -5.19
N ARG A 97 -2.98 -0.89 -5.56
CA ARG A 97 -2.93 -0.30 -6.92
C ARG A 97 -2.63 -1.35 -7.98
N CYS A 98 -1.89 -2.38 -7.62
CA CYS A 98 -1.62 -3.52 -8.51
C CYS A 98 -2.75 -4.56 -8.57
N GLY A 99 -3.85 -4.34 -7.82
CA GLY A 99 -5.02 -5.23 -7.79
C GLY A 99 -4.96 -6.33 -6.72
N ILE A 100 -3.92 -6.35 -5.88
CA ILE A 100 -3.75 -7.33 -4.80
C ILE A 100 -4.42 -6.79 -3.54
N LYS A 101 -5.54 -7.41 -3.10
CA LYS A 101 -6.44 -6.86 -2.09
C LYS A 101 -6.39 -7.56 -0.73
N ASN A 102 -5.73 -8.68 -0.65
CA ASN A 102 -5.61 -9.54 0.55
C ASN A 102 -4.31 -9.26 1.32
N THR A 103 -4.06 -7.99 1.60
CA THR A 103 -2.82 -7.49 2.21
C THR A 103 -3.07 -6.92 3.60
N VAL A 104 -2.07 -6.98 4.47
CA VAL A 104 -2.06 -6.33 5.80
C VAL A 104 -0.66 -5.85 6.14
N ALA A 105 -0.54 -4.67 6.76
CA ALA A 105 0.74 -4.16 7.26
C ALA A 105 0.87 -4.40 8.77
N VAL A 106 2.10 -4.62 9.25
CA VAL A 106 2.41 -4.75 10.68
C VAL A 106 2.72 -3.43 11.36
N GLU A 107 3.14 -2.41 10.60
CA GLU A 107 3.47 -1.05 11.06
C GLU A 107 4.44 -1.00 12.25
N GLY A 108 5.51 -1.78 12.19
CA GLY A 108 6.56 -1.81 13.20
C GLY A 108 7.20 -3.18 13.37
N THR A 109 8.14 -3.28 14.31
CA THR A 109 8.85 -4.52 14.57
C THR A 109 8.05 -5.51 15.45
N LYS A 110 7.11 -5.01 16.26
CA LYS A 110 6.25 -5.89 17.06
C LYS A 110 5.06 -6.35 16.21
N VAL A 111 4.92 -7.65 16.06
CA VAL A 111 3.80 -8.23 15.29
C VAL A 111 2.50 -8.16 16.10
N PRO A 112 1.47 -7.51 15.56
CA PRO A 112 0.15 -7.44 16.19
C PRO A 112 -0.52 -8.81 16.30
N GLU A 113 -1.28 -9.04 17.39
CA GLU A 113 -1.92 -10.33 17.65
C GLU A 113 -2.87 -10.75 16.53
N ILE A 114 -3.63 -9.83 15.97
CA ILE A 114 -4.54 -10.08 14.84
C ILE A 114 -3.81 -10.65 13.62
N VAL A 115 -2.57 -10.22 13.35
CA VAL A 115 -1.75 -10.74 12.23
C VAL A 115 -1.34 -12.19 12.51
N ALA A 116 -0.91 -12.49 13.73
CA ALA A 116 -0.59 -13.86 14.15
C ALA A 116 -1.83 -14.79 14.11
N GLU A 117 -2.99 -14.30 14.50
CA GLU A 117 -4.23 -15.07 14.39
C GLU A 117 -4.65 -15.35 12.95
N LEU A 118 -4.53 -14.35 12.07
CA LEU A 118 -4.83 -14.52 10.65
C LEU A 118 -3.88 -15.51 9.99
N SER A 119 -2.60 -15.48 10.35
CA SER A 119 -1.60 -16.41 9.80
C SER A 119 -1.91 -17.88 10.13
N ARG A 120 -2.43 -18.16 11.33
CA ARG A 120 -2.82 -19.54 11.72
C ARG A 120 -4.01 -20.09 10.93
N LYS A 121 -4.80 -19.22 10.31
CA LYS A 121 -6.05 -19.57 9.62
C LYS A 121 -5.93 -19.52 8.10
N LYS A 122 -4.89 -18.89 7.58
CA LYS A 122 -4.77 -18.54 6.15
C LYS A 122 -3.38 -18.86 5.62
N ASN A 123 -3.30 -19.12 4.32
CA ASN A 123 -2.02 -19.26 3.63
C ASN A 123 -1.28 -17.91 3.65
N THR A 124 -0.15 -17.86 4.32
CA THR A 124 0.50 -16.59 4.65
C THR A 124 1.80 -16.42 3.88
N THR A 125 1.87 -15.34 3.13
CA THR A 125 3.11 -14.89 2.49
C THR A 125 3.57 -13.59 3.14
N VAL A 126 4.79 -13.54 3.64
CA VAL A 126 5.44 -12.30 4.08
C VAL A 126 6.16 -11.67 2.90
N PHE A 127 5.96 -10.39 2.66
CA PHE A 127 6.65 -9.67 1.61
C PHE A 127 7.32 -8.43 2.20
N VAL A 128 8.63 -8.47 2.32
CA VAL A 128 9.45 -7.45 2.98
C VAL A 128 10.48 -6.84 2.05
N ASP A 129 10.99 -5.70 2.46
CA ASP A 129 12.12 -5.05 1.79
C ASP A 129 13.39 -5.90 1.91
N GLY A 130 14.20 -5.88 0.86
CA GLY A 130 15.50 -6.58 0.83
C GLY A 130 16.59 -5.79 1.56
N ASP A 131 16.30 -5.29 2.75
CA ASP A 131 17.17 -4.48 3.58
C ASP A 131 17.18 -4.95 5.05
N ARG A 132 17.87 -4.20 5.91
CA ARG A 132 18.05 -4.53 7.32
C ARG A 132 16.76 -4.37 8.14
N GLY A 133 15.88 -3.45 7.72
CA GLY A 133 14.57 -3.21 8.35
C GLY A 133 13.66 -4.40 8.11
N GLY A 134 13.53 -4.79 6.84
CA GLY A 134 12.74 -5.95 6.44
C GLY A 134 13.24 -7.25 7.07
N ASP A 135 14.57 -7.43 7.24
CA ASP A 135 15.13 -8.59 7.91
C ASP A 135 14.73 -8.68 9.40
N LEU A 136 14.62 -7.54 10.11
CA LEU A 136 14.18 -7.51 11.51
C LEU A 136 12.71 -7.88 11.65
N ILE A 137 11.85 -7.31 10.81
CA ILE A 137 10.41 -7.61 10.79
C ILE A 137 10.18 -9.06 10.42
N LEU A 138 10.91 -9.57 9.43
CA LEU A 138 10.83 -10.96 9.02
C LEU A 138 11.20 -11.92 10.15
N LYS A 139 12.28 -11.65 10.89
CA LYS A 139 12.69 -12.47 12.03
C LYS A 139 11.59 -12.55 13.09
N GLU A 140 10.97 -11.42 13.43
CA GLU A 140 9.88 -11.38 14.39
C GLU A 140 8.65 -12.17 13.87
N LEU A 141 8.26 -11.96 12.62
CA LEU A 141 7.14 -12.67 12.00
C LEU A 141 7.36 -14.18 11.98
N LEU A 142 8.58 -14.65 11.69
CA LEU A 142 8.90 -16.06 11.68
C LEU A 142 8.84 -16.71 13.08
N GLN A 143 8.93 -15.92 14.17
CA GLN A 143 8.83 -16.41 15.54
C GLN A 143 7.39 -16.48 16.04
N VAL A 144 6.54 -15.50 15.68
CA VAL A 144 5.21 -15.34 16.29
C VAL A 144 4.05 -15.69 15.38
N ALA A 145 4.28 -15.81 14.07
CA ALA A 145 3.27 -16.08 13.07
C ALA A 145 3.54 -17.36 12.27
N ASP A 146 2.45 -17.98 11.78
CA ASP A 146 2.54 -19.13 10.88
C ASP A 146 2.73 -18.62 9.44
N VAL A 147 3.99 -18.56 9.01
CA VAL A 147 4.39 -18.10 7.69
C VAL A 147 4.69 -19.29 6.79
N ASP A 148 4.03 -19.34 5.62
CA ASP A 148 4.26 -20.39 4.62
C ASP A 148 5.35 -20.00 3.63
N PHE A 149 5.34 -18.73 3.20
CA PHE A 149 6.25 -18.22 2.17
C PHE A 149 6.79 -16.85 2.52
N VAL A 150 7.98 -16.58 2.00
CA VAL A 150 8.62 -15.25 2.07
C VAL A 150 8.97 -14.76 0.66
N ALA A 151 8.59 -13.55 0.36
CA ALA A 151 8.98 -12.82 -0.83
C ALA A 151 9.83 -11.60 -0.43
N PHE A 152 10.78 -11.24 -1.27
CA PHE A 152 11.65 -10.10 -1.04
C PHE A 152 11.55 -9.12 -2.20
N SER A 153 11.63 -7.83 -1.89
CA SER A 153 11.89 -6.82 -2.91
C SER A 153 13.32 -6.98 -3.45
N PRO A 154 13.61 -6.53 -4.68
CA PRO A 154 14.98 -6.45 -5.17
C PRO A 154 15.83 -5.55 -4.27
N ARG A 155 17.11 -5.89 -4.11
CA ARG A 155 18.04 -5.09 -3.29
C ARG A 155 18.03 -3.62 -3.70
N GLY A 156 17.91 -2.73 -2.71
CA GLY A 156 17.88 -1.28 -2.90
C GLY A 156 16.55 -0.73 -3.41
N ARG A 157 15.50 -1.53 -3.38
CA ARG A 157 14.12 -1.14 -3.70
C ARG A 157 13.21 -1.46 -2.54
N SER A 158 12.38 -0.50 -2.16
CA SER A 158 11.27 -0.76 -1.23
C SER A 158 10.05 -1.30 -1.98
N VAL A 159 9.21 -2.06 -1.30
CA VAL A 159 7.96 -2.61 -1.87
C VAL A 159 7.03 -1.50 -2.33
N GLU A 160 7.02 -0.36 -1.63
CA GLU A 160 6.22 0.81 -1.99
C GLU A 160 6.58 1.43 -3.35
N ASP A 161 7.84 1.28 -3.79
CA ASP A 161 8.37 1.84 -5.04
C ASP A 161 8.37 0.83 -6.21
N MET A 162 7.94 -0.40 -5.96
CA MET A 162 7.94 -1.45 -6.99
C MET A 162 6.83 -1.26 -8.00
N THR A 163 7.15 -1.53 -9.26
CA THR A 163 6.16 -1.64 -10.32
C THR A 163 5.34 -2.92 -10.19
N ARG A 164 4.14 -2.95 -10.79
CA ARG A 164 3.30 -4.16 -10.83
C ARG A 164 4.05 -5.41 -11.33
N LYS A 165 4.90 -5.23 -12.33
CA LYS A 165 5.70 -6.32 -12.92
C LYS A 165 6.70 -6.90 -11.91
N GLU A 166 7.36 -6.05 -11.15
CA GLU A 166 8.32 -6.42 -10.12
C GLU A 166 7.61 -7.13 -8.95
N ILE A 167 6.48 -6.59 -8.47
CA ILE A 167 5.67 -7.21 -7.40
C ILE A 167 5.26 -8.63 -7.81
N ILE A 168 4.68 -8.80 -9.01
CA ILE A 168 4.27 -10.13 -9.49
C ILE A 168 5.46 -11.07 -9.59
N LYS A 169 6.61 -10.59 -10.08
CA LYS A 169 7.84 -11.38 -10.18
C LYS A 169 8.33 -11.82 -8.81
N SER A 170 8.39 -10.92 -7.83
CA SER A 170 8.81 -11.24 -6.45
C SER A 170 7.87 -12.25 -5.80
N LEU A 171 6.56 -12.07 -5.93
CA LEU A 171 5.57 -13.01 -5.38
C LEU A 171 5.59 -14.39 -6.05
N ARG A 172 5.94 -14.47 -7.34
CA ARG A 172 6.15 -15.76 -8.03
C ARG A 172 7.43 -16.46 -7.57
N ASN A 173 8.45 -15.71 -7.22
CA ASN A 173 9.74 -16.22 -6.76
C ASN A 173 9.81 -16.35 -5.24
N LYS A 174 8.68 -16.29 -4.54
CA LYS A 174 8.62 -16.50 -3.09
C LYS A 174 9.21 -17.85 -2.71
N VAL A 175 9.90 -17.90 -1.61
CA VAL A 175 10.55 -19.09 -1.07
C VAL A 175 9.78 -19.64 0.14
N PRO A 176 9.78 -20.95 0.37
CA PRO A 176 9.20 -21.52 1.58
C PRO A 176 9.85 -20.93 2.84
N ALA A 177 9.04 -20.63 3.85
CA ALA A 177 9.53 -20.03 5.10
C ALA A 177 10.55 -20.88 5.81
N ASP A 178 10.47 -22.22 5.71
CA ASP A 178 11.43 -23.13 6.33
C ASP A 178 12.86 -22.98 5.78
N VAL A 179 12.97 -22.68 4.49
CA VAL A 179 14.27 -22.38 3.86
C VAL A 179 14.87 -21.10 4.44
N VAL A 180 14.04 -20.09 4.64
CA VAL A 180 14.46 -18.81 5.21
C VAL A 180 14.81 -18.97 6.69
N ARG A 181 14.00 -19.71 7.46
CA ARG A 181 14.31 -20.05 8.88
C ARG A 181 15.67 -20.72 9.02
N ALA A 182 15.98 -21.68 8.15
CA ALA A 182 17.27 -22.36 8.16
C ALA A 182 18.45 -21.44 7.82
N GLN A 183 18.23 -20.40 6.99
CA GLN A 183 19.25 -19.40 6.67
C GLN A 183 19.44 -18.41 7.81
N VAL A 184 18.37 -17.95 8.44
CA VAL A 184 18.43 -17.05 9.60
C VAL A 184 19.16 -17.71 10.76
N ALA A 185 18.87 -18.98 11.08
CA ALA A 185 19.53 -19.74 12.14
C ALA A 185 21.03 -19.95 11.90
N LYS A 186 21.49 -20.01 10.65
CA LYS A 186 22.92 -20.11 10.31
C LYS A 186 23.69 -18.80 10.42
N ASN A 187 22.98 -17.66 10.37
CA ASN A 187 23.58 -16.32 10.42
C ASN A 187 23.51 -15.70 11.83
N GLU A 188 22.97 -16.41 12.81
CA GLU A 188 23.07 -16.05 14.22
C GLU A 188 24.41 -16.59 14.78
N PRO A 189 25.21 -15.72 15.43
CA PRO A 189 26.53 -16.08 15.95
C PRO A 189 26.46 -17.07 17.10
#